data_152dbc8cc1f511d9a0b9e5d307b2dbe5
#
_entry.id   152dbc8cc1f511d9a0b9e5d307b2dbe5
#
_cell.length_a   1.000
_cell.length_b   1.000
_cell.length_c   1.000
_cell.angle_alpha   90.00
_cell.angle_beta   90.00
_cell.angle_gamma   90.00
#
_symmetry.space_group_name_H-M   'P 1'
#
loop_
_entity.id
_entity.type
_entity.pdbx_description
1 polymer ?
#
loop_
_entity_poly.entity_id
_entity_poly.type
_entity_poly.pdbx_seq_one_letter_code
_entity_poly.pdbx_strand_id
1 'polypeptide(L)'
;MANIGYKYRANTSINQGKYRDVESLISNELHASSFKSLNDPFEASVELPPEDMRGNEWVITVKQAIYSAGVYSLVKPLDGETFPSNELMWAHYANSHKGFCIEYDLDILMKNLSLRFDSRCLINVSYQEDRPEITSIDDVGSIYLKAFGTKSRAWEKENETRIIFMTQGIKPVVNGAVRAIYFGLNITNENRTAIINGLRGRGINFYQIERIGNTYKLKATKLTFEENYEIVKVEHRLTVDNYMILYNAANKDKNTISSFVEKFRKPLSKPSNITIIDDLRVKDIIDKPRMIMSLEEIDILSKHWVAYSSFDAPTAVWMYPER
;
A
#
# COMPACT_ATOMS: atom_id res chain seq x y z
N MET A 1 7.68 17.23 -9.54
CA MET A 1 7.25 16.73 -8.21
C MET A 1 6.56 15.40 -8.42
N ALA A 2 6.66 14.45 -7.45
CA ALA A 2 5.95 13.18 -7.56
C ALA A 2 4.42 13.43 -7.51
N ASN A 3 3.67 12.67 -8.28
CA ASN A 3 2.20 12.72 -8.29
C ASN A 3 1.69 11.90 -7.09
N ILE A 4 1.26 12.57 -6.03
CA ILE A 4 0.93 11.95 -4.74
C ILE A 4 -0.58 11.77 -4.58
N GLY A 5 -0.97 10.64 -4.01
CA GLY A 5 -2.33 10.36 -3.56
C GLY A 5 -2.34 9.78 -2.15
N TYR A 6 -3.27 10.25 -1.32
CA TYR A 6 -3.45 9.80 0.06
C TYR A 6 -4.65 8.86 0.18
N LYS A 7 -4.47 7.72 0.86
CA LYS A 7 -5.56 6.80 1.21
C LYS A 7 -5.70 6.67 2.71
N TYR A 8 -6.74 7.27 3.25
CA TYR A 8 -7.10 7.12 4.66
C TYR A 8 -7.75 5.75 4.91
N ARG A 9 -7.43 5.13 6.04
CA ARG A 9 -7.91 3.81 6.43
C ARG A 9 -8.36 3.80 7.88
N ALA A 10 -9.57 3.27 8.08
CA ALA A 10 -10.20 3.19 9.41
C ALA A 10 -9.58 2.13 10.33
N ASN A 11 -8.74 1.24 9.81
CA ASN A 11 -8.21 0.09 10.53
C ASN A 11 -9.34 -0.84 11.05
N THR A 12 -10.19 -1.28 10.13
CA THR A 12 -11.37 -2.10 10.46
C THR A 12 -10.94 -3.50 10.88
N SER A 13 -11.36 -3.90 12.08
CA SER A 13 -11.19 -5.27 12.59
C SER A 13 -12.01 -6.27 11.76
N ILE A 14 -11.43 -7.42 11.43
CA ILE A 14 -12.14 -8.48 10.71
C ILE A 14 -12.54 -9.61 11.66
N ASN A 15 -11.57 -10.20 12.36
CA ASN A 15 -11.75 -11.26 13.37
C ASN A 15 -10.49 -11.41 14.22
N GLN A 16 -10.61 -11.73 15.51
CA GLN A 16 -9.52 -12.15 16.40
C GLN A 16 -8.25 -11.27 16.34
N GLY A 17 -8.44 -9.94 16.33
CA GLY A 17 -7.30 -8.99 16.34
C GLY A 17 -6.63 -8.76 14.97
N LYS A 18 -7.16 -9.33 13.87
CA LYS A 18 -6.72 -8.99 12.53
C LYS A 18 -7.49 -7.81 11.97
N TYR A 19 -6.79 -6.95 11.27
CA TYR A 19 -7.32 -5.73 10.67
C TYR A 19 -7.21 -5.80 9.15
N ARG A 20 -8.34 -5.80 8.46
CA ARG A 20 -8.42 -5.91 7.00
C ARG A 20 -7.51 -4.92 6.28
N ASP A 21 -7.52 -3.67 6.73
CA ASP A 21 -6.77 -2.60 6.06
C ASP A 21 -5.26 -2.78 6.23
N VAL A 22 -4.81 -3.33 7.36
CA VAL A 22 -3.41 -3.67 7.62
C VAL A 22 -2.99 -4.89 6.80
N GLU A 23 -3.79 -5.95 6.78
CA GLU A 23 -3.51 -7.16 6.01
C GLU A 23 -3.40 -6.86 4.51
N SER A 24 -4.33 -6.10 3.94
CA SER A 24 -4.27 -5.70 2.52
C SER A 24 -3.01 -4.91 2.21
N LEU A 25 -2.60 -4.00 3.10
CA LEU A 25 -1.39 -3.22 2.92
C LEU A 25 -0.12 -4.08 2.98
N ILE A 26 -0.06 -5.02 3.92
CA ILE A 26 1.06 -5.98 4.06
C ILE A 26 1.13 -6.91 2.85
N SER A 27 -0.01 -7.37 2.35
CA SER A 27 -0.11 -8.26 1.18
C SER A 27 0.12 -7.56 -0.16
N ASN A 28 0.36 -6.23 -0.17
CA ASN A 28 0.43 -5.41 -1.38
C ASN A 28 -0.83 -5.55 -2.25
N GLU A 29 -1.97 -5.35 -1.63
CA GLU A 29 -3.27 -5.42 -2.28
C GLU A 29 -4.03 -4.12 -2.07
N LEU A 30 -4.81 -3.73 -3.07
CA LEU A 30 -5.86 -2.74 -2.92
C LEU A 30 -7.20 -3.36 -3.29
N HIS A 31 -8.27 -2.83 -2.71
CA HIS A 31 -9.62 -3.27 -3.03
C HIS A 31 -10.35 -2.20 -3.82
N ALA A 32 -10.62 -2.49 -5.11
CA ALA A 32 -11.46 -1.66 -5.96
C ALA A 32 -12.93 -1.90 -5.62
N SER A 33 -13.54 -0.94 -4.97
CA SER A 33 -14.90 -1.05 -4.41
C SER A 33 -15.96 -0.84 -5.49
N SER A 34 -17.13 -1.45 -5.30
CA SER A 34 -18.32 -1.04 -6.03
C SER A 34 -18.70 0.39 -5.66
N PHE A 35 -19.17 1.18 -6.63
CA PHE A 35 -19.68 2.52 -6.32
C PHE A 35 -20.82 2.48 -5.29
N LYS A 36 -21.63 1.41 -5.25
CA LYS A 36 -22.69 1.22 -4.26
C LYS A 36 -22.23 1.10 -2.81
N SER A 37 -20.94 0.83 -2.59
CA SER A 37 -20.35 0.74 -1.25
C SER A 37 -19.61 2.01 -0.85
N LEU A 38 -19.62 3.05 -1.68
CA LEU A 38 -19.08 4.37 -1.37
C LEU A 38 -20.08 5.19 -0.54
N ASN A 39 -19.60 6.24 0.13
CA ASN A 39 -20.39 6.98 1.11
C ASN A 39 -21.43 7.92 0.49
N ASP A 40 -21.16 8.43 -0.71
CA ASP A 40 -22.04 9.35 -1.40
C ASP A 40 -23.22 8.56 -2.01
N PRO A 41 -24.47 8.82 -1.65
CA PRO A 41 -25.64 8.15 -2.25
C PRO A 41 -25.82 8.48 -3.74
N PHE A 42 -25.15 9.52 -4.25
CA PHE A 42 -25.17 9.93 -5.65
C PHE A 42 -23.98 9.43 -6.46
N GLU A 43 -23.17 8.52 -5.91
CA GLU A 43 -22.04 7.94 -6.67
C GLU A 43 -22.52 7.30 -7.97
N ALA A 44 -21.77 7.58 -9.04
CA ALA A 44 -22.08 7.14 -10.40
C ALA A 44 -23.49 7.55 -10.91
N SER A 45 -24.09 8.58 -10.32
CA SER A 45 -25.38 9.11 -10.75
C SER A 45 -25.20 9.95 -12.02
N VAL A 46 -25.67 9.41 -13.13
CA VAL A 46 -25.65 10.04 -14.45
C VAL A 46 -27.06 10.10 -15.03
N GLU A 47 -27.32 11.09 -15.87
CA GLU A 47 -28.53 11.13 -16.67
C GLU A 47 -28.28 10.38 -17.99
N LEU A 48 -29.15 9.45 -18.28
CA LEU A 48 -29.13 8.69 -19.55
C LEU A 48 -30.22 9.22 -20.48
N PRO A 49 -29.96 9.23 -21.79
CA PRO A 49 -30.99 9.63 -22.73
C PRO A 49 -32.20 8.67 -22.66
N PRO A 50 -33.40 9.15 -23.04
CA PRO A 50 -34.59 8.31 -23.10
C PRO A 50 -34.35 7.02 -23.90
N GLU A 51 -34.93 5.90 -23.46
CA GLU A 51 -34.69 4.57 -24.04
C GLU A 51 -35.12 4.45 -25.53
N ASP A 52 -35.96 5.33 -25.99
CA ASP A 52 -36.45 5.42 -27.37
C ASP A 52 -35.44 6.00 -28.35
N MET A 53 -34.44 6.75 -27.87
CA MET A 53 -33.43 7.39 -28.77
C MET A 53 -32.30 6.44 -29.19
N ARG A 54 -32.11 5.34 -28.50
CA ARG A 54 -31.11 4.33 -28.85
C ARG A 54 -31.56 2.98 -28.30
N GLY A 55 -31.84 2.06 -29.11
CA GLY A 55 -32.32 0.73 -28.70
C GLY A 55 -31.78 0.27 -27.35
N ASN A 56 -32.56 -0.44 -26.59
CA ASN A 56 -32.31 -0.88 -25.21
C ASN A 56 -30.90 -1.44 -24.95
N GLU A 57 -30.22 -1.99 -25.98
CA GLU A 57 -28.91 -2.65 -25.85
C GLU A 57 -27.77 -1.69 -25.43
N TRP A 58 -27.74 -0.46 -25.98
CA TRP A 58 -26.70 0.50 -25.62
C TRP A 58 -26.84 0.98 -24.17
N VAL A 59 -28.05 1.30 -23.73
CA VAL A 59 -28.34 1.71 -22.34
C VAL A 59 -27.99 0.58 -21.37
N ILE A 60 -28.33 -0.66 -21.72
CA ILE A 60 -27.98 -1.85 -20.94
C ILE A 60 -26.47 -1.98 -20.84
N THR A 61 -25.74 -1.84 -21.94
CA THR A 61 -24.26 -1.95 -21.97
C THR A 61 -23.61 -0.87 -21.10
N VAL A 62 -24.06 0.39 -21.18
CA VAL A 62 -23.58 1.48 -20.33
C VAL A 62 -23.83 1.19 -18.85
N LYS A 63 -25.04 0.78 -18.50
CA LYS A 63 -25.38 0.40 -17.13
C LYS A 63 -24.48 -0.75 -16.64
N GLN A 64 -24.28 -1.80 -17.42
CA GLN A 64 -23.41 -2.92 -17.08
C GLN A 64 -21.97 -2.49 -16.86
N ALA A 65 -21.41 -1.62 -17.72
CA ALA A 65 -20.07 -1.09 -17.58
C ALA A 65 -19.91 -0.31 -16.26
N ILE A 66 -20.88 0.55 -15.91
CA ILE A 66 -20.88 1.29 -14.64
C ILE A 66 -21.02 0.32 -13.45
N TYR A 67 -21.90 -0.66 -13.50
CA TYR A 67 -22.12 -1.61 -12.42
C TYR A 67 -20.93 -2.56 -12.18
N SER A 68 -20.18 -2.91 -13.22
CA SER A 68 -19.01 -3.78 -13.09
C SER A 68 -17.75 -3.04 -12.62
N ALA A 69 -17.69 -1.74 -12.82
CA ALA A 69 -16.50 -0.94 -12.50
C ALA A 69 -16.14 -0.98 -11.02
N GLY A 70 -14.83 -1.05 -10.76
CA GLY A 70 -14.25 -0.93 -9.43
C GLY A 70 -13.60 0.43 -9.23
N VAL A 71 -13.83 1.04 -8.07
CA VAL A 71 -13.32 2.37 -7.73
C VAL A 71 -12.34 2.28 -6.58
N TYR A 72 -11.16 2.88 -6.73
CA TYR A 72 -10.20 3.10 -5.65
C TYR A 72 -9.97 4.59 -5.47
N SER A 73 -10.63 5.15 -4.46
CA SER A 73 -10.61 6.58 -4.17
C SER A 73 -9.37 6.97 -3.35
N LEU A 74 -8.75 8.07 -3.71
CA LEU A 74 -7.61 8.69 -3.08
C LEU A 74 -7.89 10.20 -2.90
N VAL A 75 -7.17 10.83 -1.99
CA VAL A 75 -7.21 12.28 -1.76
C VAL A 75 -5.94 12.88 -2.34
N LYS A 76 -6.06 13.94 -3.12
CA LYS A 76 -4.88 14.71 -3.57
C LYS A 76 -4.43 15.67 -2.47
N PRO A 77 -3.11 15.88 -2.31
CA PRO A 77 -2.64 16.97 -1.45
C PRO A 77 -3.18 18.30 -1.93
N LEU A 78 -3.49 19.20 -1.01
CA LEU A 78 -3.77 20.60 -1.32
C LEU A 78 -2.46 21.31 -1.70
N ASP A 79 -2.55 22.44 -2.39
CA ASP A 79 -1.39 23.21 -2.78
C ASP A 79 -0.54 23.61 -1.55
N GLY A 80 0.74 23.24 -1.61
CA GLY A 80 1.69 23.49 -0.52
C GLY A 80 1.68 22.46 0.61
N GLU A 81 0.77 21.48 0.61
CA GLU A 81 0.78 20.40 1.59
C GLU A 81 1.85 19.34 1.27
N THR A 82 2.58 18.95 2.31
CA THR A 82 3.64 17.93 2.24
C THR A 82 3.28 16.64 2.99
N PHE A 83 2.10 16.58 3.60
CA PHE A 83 1.59 15.44 4.35
C PHE A 83 0.05 15.52 4.43
N PRO A 84 -0.67 14.44 4.78
CA PRO A 84 -2.13 14.42 4.85
C PRO A 84 -2.65 15.22 6.06
N SER A 85 -2.83 16.53 5.88
CA SER A 85 -3.19 17.49 6.97
C SER A 85 -4.70 17.70 7.12
N ASN A 86 -5.53 17.24 6.18
CA ASN A 86 -6.98 17.47 6.19
C ASN A 86 -7.68 16.76 7.36
N GLU A 87 -8.10 17.52 8.38
CA GLU A 87 -8.73 17.01 9.61
C GLU A 87 -10.04 16.27 9.34
N LEU A 88 -10.85 16.74 8.37
CA LEU A 88 -12.11 16.09 8.01
C LEU A 88 -11.87 14.70 7.47
N MET A 89 -10.84 14.51 6.64
CA MET A 89 -10.46 13.21 6.10
C MET A 89 -10.00 12.26 7.20
N TRP A 90 -9.25 12.74 8.18
CA TRP A 90 -8.88 11.95 9.35
C TRP A 90 -10.09 11.57 10.21
N ALA A 91 -11.04 12.46 10.36
CA ALA A 91 -12.26 12.20 11.14
C ALA A 91 -13.14 11.15 10.46
N HIS A 92 -13.43 11.34 9.16
CA HIS A 92 -14.39 10.52 8.43
C HIS A 92 -13.83 9.17 7.96
N TYR A 93 -12.57 9.14 7.47
CA TYR A 93 -12.02 7.97 6.78
C TYR A 93 -10.92 7.23 7.56
N ALA A 94 -10.42 7.82 8.66
CA ALA A 94 -9.45 7.17 9.55
C ALA A 94 -10.02 6.91 10.95
N ASN A 95 -11.31 6.59 11.07
CA ASN A 95 -11.97 6.26 12.33
C ASN A 95 -11.65 7.26 13.46
N SER A 96 -11.93 8.55 13.25
CA SER A 96 -11.64 9.61 14.21
C SER A 96 -10.18 9.62 14.69
N HIS A 97 -9.25 9.57 13.73
CA HIS A 97 -7.79 9.53 13.95
C HIS A 97 -7.25 8.25 14.62
N LYS A 98 -8.04 7.18 14.73
CA LYS A 98 -7.58 5.87 15.25
C LYS A 98 -6.94 4.99 14.18
N GLY A 99 -7.08 5.36 12.92
CA GLY A 99 -6.53 4.67 11.77
C GLY A 99 -5.20 5.28 11.29
N PHE A 100 -4.92 5.09 10.01
CA PHE A 100 -3.70 5.54 9.35
C PHE A 100 -3.99 6.06 7.94
N CYS A 101 -3.01 6.74 7.36
CA CYS A 101 -3.07 7.21 5.98
C CYS A 101 -1.85 6.69 5.20
N ILE A 102 -2.09 6.19 3.99
CA ILE A 102 -1.09 5.68 3.06
C ILE A 102 -0.78 6.78 2.06
N GLU A 103 0.48 7.11 1.86
CA GLU A 103 0.95 7.96 0.78
C GLU A 103 1.41 7.09 -0.39
N TYR A 104 0.77 7.26 -1.54
CA TYR A 104 1.15 6.62 -2.78
C TYR A 104 1.86 7.58 -3.73
N ASP A 105 2.88 7.07 -4.41
CA ASP A 105 3.33 7.60 -5.68
C ASP A 105 2.40 7.07 -6.78
N LEU A 106 1.55 7.93 -7.31
CA LEU A 106 0.52 7.54 -8.28
C LEU A 106 1.11 7.09 -9.62
N ASP A 107 2.24 7.65 -10.02
CA ASP A 107 2.88 7.27 -11.28
C ASP A 107 3.45 5.85 -11.16
N ILE A 108 4.08 5.53 -10.02
CA ILE A 108 4.56 4.17 -9.73
C ILE A 108 3.38 3.21 -9.54
N LEU A 109 2.34 3.62 -8.80
CA LEU A 109 1.16 2.80 -8.56
C LEU A 109 0.49 2.42 -9.88
N MET A 110 0.26 3.37 -10.77
CA MET A 110 -0.38 3.12 -12.07
C MET A 110 0.49 2.26 -12.98
N LYS A 111 1.80 2.46 -12.99
CA LYS A 111 2.76 1.66 -13.75
C LYS A 111 2.84 0.22 -13.24
N ASN A 112 2.78 0.04 -11.91
CA ASN A 112 3.00 -1.24 -11.24
C ASN A 112 1.72 -2.07 -11.04
N LEU A 113 0.53 -1.51 -11.32
CA LEU A 113 -0.70 -2.29 -11.32
C LEU A 113 -0.64 -3.28 -12.48
N SER A 114 -0.13 -4.47 -12.21
CA SER A 114 0.10 -5.53 -13.21
C SER A 114 -1.18 -6.33 -13.42
N LEU A 115 -2.08 -5.83 -14.26
CA LEU A 115 -3.31 -6.53 -14.63
C LEU A 115 -3.41 -6.65 -16.14
N ARG A 116 -3.28 -7.85 -16.65
CA ARG A 116 -3.29 -8.12 -18.10
C ARG A 116 -4.64 -7.83 -18.77
N PHE A 117 -5.74 -7.82 -18.01
CA PHE A 117 -7.11 -7.77 -18.56
C PHE A 117 -8.04 -6.77 -17.89
N ASP A 118 -7.54 -5.93 -16.98
CA ASP A 118 -8.36 -4.94 -16.26
C ASP A 118 -7.85 -3.54 -16.61
N SER A 119 -8.44 -2.95 -17.63
CA SER A 119 -8.14 -1.57 -18.02
C SER A 119 -8.39 -0.63 -16.85
N ARG A 120 -7.49 0.32 -16.64
CA ARG A 120 -7.57 1.29 -15.56
C ARG A 120 -7.25 2.69 -16.04
N CYS A 121 -7.89 3.67 -15.44
CA CYS A 121 -7.55 5.07 -15.62
C CYS A 121 -7.51 5.80 -14.29
N LEU A 122 -6.72 6.87 -14.24
CA LEU A 122 -6.64 7.79 -13.12
C LEU A 122 -7.49 9.03 -13.49
N ILE A 123 -8.48 9.34 -12.67
CA ILE A 123 -9.44 10.43 -12.90
C ILE A 123 -9.38 11.37 -11.70
N ASN A 124 -9.24 12.67 -11.95
CA ASN A 124 -9.49 13.69 -10.92
C ASN A 124 -10.97 14.01 -10.88
N VAL A 125 -11.55 14.00 -9.68
CA VAL A 125 -12.97 14.29 -9.49
C VAL A 125 -13.20 15.80 -9.66
N SER A 126 -14.20 16.14 -10.49
CA SER A 126 -14.76 17.50 -10.60
C SER A 126 -16.03 17.59 -9.76
N TYR A 127 -16.23 18.73 -9.12
CA TYR A 127 -17.35 18.94 -8.21
C TYR A 127 -18.34 19.93 -8.82
N GLN A 128 -19.60 19.52 -8.92
CA GLN A 128 -20.65 20.29 -9.61
C GLN A 128 -22.00 20.12 -8.92
N GLU A 129 -22.96 20.96 -9.27
CA GLU A 129 -24.32 20.92 -8.71
C GLU A 129 -25.19 19.89 -9.45
N ASP A 130 -25.07 19.87 -10.79
CA ASP A 130 -25.89 19.04 -11.64
C ASP A 130 -25.23 17.70 -11.97
N ARG A 131 -26.03 16.67 -12.18
CA ARG A 131 -25.53 15.37 -12.63
C ARG A 131 -25.11 15.44 -14.09
N PRO A 132 -23.99 14.77 -14.47
CA PRO A 132 -23.57 14.73 -15.85
C PRO A 132 -24.52 13.89 -16.70
N GLU A 133 -24.81 14.36 -17.91
CA GLU A 133 -25.58 13.64 -18.91
C GLU A 133 -24.65 12.79 -19.78
N ILE A 134 -24.97 11.49 -19.94
CA ILE A 134 -24.32 10.61 -20.90
C ILE A 134 -25.12 10.67 -22.20
N THR A 135 -24.45 11.05 -23.27
CA THR A 135 -25.04 11.20 -24.56
C THR A 135 -24.60 10.11 -25.53
N SER A 136 -25.22 10.14 -26.67
CA SER A 136 -25.02 9.15 -27.72
C SER A 136 -23.63 9.15 -28.35
N ILE A 137 -22.89 10.23 -28.24
CA ILE A 137 -21.56 10.40 -28.82
C ILE A 137 -20.44 10.07 -27.80
N ASP A 138 -20.81 9.79 -26.55
CA ASP A 138 -19.82 9.44 -25.51
C ASP A 138 -19.20 8.06 -25.79
N ASP A 139 -17.88 8.04 -25.80
CA ASP A 139 -17.10 6.82 -25.78
C ASP A 139 -17.01 6.24 -24.35
N VAL A 140 -16.44 5.05 -24.22
CA VAL A 140 -16.30 4.36 -22.92
C VAL A 140 -15.50 5.21 -21.91
N GLY A 141 -14.46 5.93 -22.37
CA GLY A 141 -13.66 6.81 -21.51
C GLY A 141 -14.48 7.99 -20.98
N SER A 142 -15.25 8.61 -21.84
CA SER A 142 -16.17 9.72 -21.49
C SER A 142 -17.26 9.25 -20.52
N ILE A 143 -17.81 8.05 -20.71
CA ILE A 143 -18.80 7.46 -19.82
C ILE A 143 -18.20 7.27 -18.42
N TYR A 144 -17.00 6.70 -18.32
CA TYR A 144 -16.33 6.52 -17.01
C TYR A 144 -15.96 7.85 -16.36
N LEU A 145 -15.50 8.83 -17.16
CA LEU A 145 -15.18 10.16 -16.65
C LEU A 145 -16.45 10.84 -16.08
N LYS A 146 -17.57 10.78 -16.77
CA LYS A 146 -18.83 11.33 -16.30
C LYS A 146 -19.38 10.58 -15.09
N ALA A 147 -19.37 9.25 -15.10
CA ALA A 147 -19.93 8.46 -14.01
C ALA A 147 -19.09 8.48 -12.73
N PHE A 148 -17.76 8.44 -12.85
CA PHE A 148 -16.87 8.31 -11.71
C PHE A 148 -15.98 9.53 -11.44
N GLY A 149 -15.92 10.47 -12.38
CA GLY A 149 -15.13 11.69 -12.29
C GLY A 149 -15.93 12.91 -11.89
N THR A 150 -17.20 12.77 -11.54
CA THR A 150 -18.05 13.87 -11.06
C THR A 150 -18.68 13.55 -9.72
N LYS A 151 -18.80 14.56 -8.86
CA LYS A 151 -19.37 14.43 -7.52
C LYS A 151 -20.08 15.73 -7.14
N SER A 152 -21.05 15.62 -6.21
CA SER A 152 -21.70 16.82 -5.68
C SER A 152 -20.71 17.76 -5.01
N ARG A 153 -20.88 19.07 -5.19
CA ARG A 153 -20.05 20.13 -4.58
C ARG A 153 -19.95 20.02 -3.05
N ALA A 154 -20.92 19.43 -2.41
CA ALA A 154 -20.88 19.16 -0.96
C ALA A 154 -19.62 18.37 -0.53
N TRP A 155 -19.03 17.56 -1.43
CA TRP A 155 -17.85 16.74 -1.20
C TRP A 155 -16.52 17.39 -1.66
N GLU A 156 -16.52 18.63 -2.12
CA GLU A 156 -15.35 19.30 -2.70
C GLU A 156 -14.12 19.30 -1.79
N LYS A 157 -14.33 19.31 -0.46
CA LYS A 157 -13.25 19.25 0.53
C LYS A 157 -12.47 17.93 0.52
N GLU A 158 -12.97 16.90 -0.14
CA GLU A 158 -12.25 15.63 -0.28
C GLU A 158 -11.09 15.71 -1.27
N ASN A 159 -11.12 16.64 -2.23
CA ASN A 159 -10.11 16.81 -3.27
C ASN A 159 -9.68 15.46 -3.89
N GLU A 160 -10.68 14.73 -4.39
CA GLU A 160 -10.55 13.32 -4.69
C GLU A 160 -9.89 13.08 -6.07
N THR A 161 -9.09 12.02 -6.13
CA THR A 161 -8.65 11.37 -7.37
C THR A 161 -8.96 9.87 -7.29
N ARG A 162 -9.30 9.24 -8.41
CA ARG A 162 -9.77 7.86 -8.45
C ARG A 162 -9.02 7.02 -9.47
N ILE A 163 -8.68 5.79 -9.08
CA ILE A 163 -8.30 4.76 -10.04
C ILE A 163 -9.55 3.95 -10.33
N ILE A 164 -9.95 3.93 -11.60
CA ILE A 164 -11.10 3.16 -12.08
C ILE A 164 -10.62 1.91 -12.78
N PHE A 165 -11.19 0.77 -12.40
CA PHE A 165 -10.97 -0.54 -12.99
C PHE A 165 -12.24 -1.00 -13.70
N MET A 166 -12.13 -1.85 -14.71
CA MET A 166 -13.30 -2.46 -15.36
C MET A 166 -14.02 -3.43 -14.44
N THR A 167 -13.33 -3.99 -13.45
CA THR A 167 -13.90 -4.95 -12.50
C THR A 167 -13.64 -4.53 -11.06
N GLN A 168 -14.52 -4.99 -10.17
CA GLN A 168 -14.39 -4.81 -8.72
C GLN A 168 -13.44 -5.84 -8.12
N GLY A 169 -13.14 -5.68 -6.81
CA GLY A 169 -12.42 -6.67 -6.01
C GLY A 169 -10.95 -6.35 -5.78
N ILE A 170 -10.22 -7.37 -5.36
CA ILE A 170 -8.81 -7.26 -4.98
C ILE A 170 -7.94 -7.08 -6.23
N LYS A 171 -7.02 -6.12 -6.14
CA LYS A 171 -6.04 -5.80 -7.18
C LYS A 171 -4.65 -5.87 -6.56
N PRO A 172 -3.75 -6.70 -7.10
CA PRO A 172 -2.37 -6.77 -6.61
C PRO A 172 -1.61 -5.50 -6.96
N VAL A 173 -0.81 -5.02 -6.00
CA VAL A 173 0.08 -3.87 -6.15
C VAL A 173 1.52 -4.34 -6.03
N VAL A 174 2.37 -3.97 -6.99
CA VAL A 174 3.80 -4.28 -6.91
C VAL A 174 4.49 -3.34 -5.91
N ASN A 175 5.51 -3.84 -5.21
CA ASN A 175 6.29 -3.06 -4.24
C ASN A 175 6.82 -1.74 -4.83
N GLY A 176 6.87 -0.69 -3.99
CA GLY A 176 7.47 0.60 -4.32
C GLY A 176 6.47 1.74 -4.58
N ALA A 177 5.16 1.44 -4.73
CA ALA A 177 4.17 2.50 -4.88
C ALA A 177 3.84 3.21 -3.55
N VAL A 178 3.98 2.53 -2.41
CA VAL A 178 3.78 3.11 -1.08
C VAL A 178 5.05 3.85 -0.66
N ARG A 179 4.96 5.16 -0.42
CA ARG A 179 6.07 6.03 0.00
C ARG A 179 6.14 6.22 1.50
N ALA A 180 4.98 6.42 2.12
CA ALA A 180 4.90 6.68 3.55
C ALA A 180 3.58 6.19 4.15
N ILE A 181 3.63 5.96 5.46
CA ILE A 181 2.47 5.72 6.32
C ILE A 181 2.44 6.80 7.38
N TYR A 182 1.30 7.45 7.52
CA TYR A 182 1.01 8.43 8.56
C TYR A 182 0.05 7.82 9.57
N PHE A 183 0.42 7.81 10.82
CA PHE A 183 -0.39 7.29 11.91
C PHE A 183 -1.26 8.40 12.50
N GLY A 184 -2.55 8.13 12.66
CA GLY A 184 -3.48 9.10 13.23
C GLY A 184 -3.19 9.41 14.70
N LEU A 185 -3.71 10.52 15.20
CA LEU A 185 -3.49 11.02 16.57
C LEU A 185 -3.77 9.97 17.66
N ASN A 186 -4.78 9.13 17.43
CA ASN A 186 -5.34 8.20 18.42
C ASN A 186 -5.09 6.73 18.06
N ILE A 187 -4.17 6.43 17.14
CA ILE A 187 -3.83 5.04 16.79
C ILE A 187 -3.24 4.32 18.01
N THR A 188 -3.62 3.08 18.23
CA THR A 188 -3.05 2.29 19.33
C THR A 188 -1.60 1.87 19.02
N ASN A 189 -0.78 1.72 20.07
CA ASN A 189 0.59 1.25 19.92
C ASN A 189 0.67 -0.12 19.25
N GLU A 190 -0.29 -1.01 19.55
CA GLU A 190 -0.39 -2.34 18.95
C GLU A 190 -0.56 -2.26 17.43
N ASN A 191 -1.55 -1.49 16.95
CA ASN A 191 -1.80 -1.32 15.53
C ASN A 191 -0.63 -0.65 14.80
N ARG A 192 -0.05 0.39 15.42
CA ARG A 192 1.11 1.07 14.88
C ARG A 192 2.30 0.12 14.72
N THR A 193 2.58 -0.68 15.75
CA THR A 193 3.67 -1.66 15.75
C THR A 193 3.44 -2.75 14.71
N ALA A 194 2.21 -3.26 14.58
CA ALA A 194 1.86 -4.28 13.58
C ALA A 194 2.12 -3.78 12.15
N ILE A 195 1.71 -2.54 11.84
CA ILE A 195 1.93 -1.92 10.53
C ILE A 195 3.43 -1.73 10.26
N ILE A 196 4.17 -1.18 11.23
CA ILE A 196 5.61 -0.96 11.09
C ILE A 196 6.31 -2.30 10.83
N ASN A 197 6.05 -3.33 11.64
CA ASN A 197 6.69 -4.64 11.49
C ASN A 197 6.36 -5.32 10.15
N GLY A 198 5.13 -5.17 9.65
CA GLY A 198 4.71 -5.75 8.38
C GLY A 198 5.26 -5.05 7.14
N LEU A 199 5.65 -3.78 7.27
CA LEU A 199 6.11 -2.95 6.14
C LEU A 199 7.59 -2.54 6.21
N ARG A 200 8.23 -2.83 7.32
CA ARG A 200 9.63 -2.49 7.55
C ARG A 200 10.53 -3.10 6.45
N GLY A 201 11.55 -2.38 6.03
CA GLY A 201 12.47 -2.80 4.96
C GLY A 201 11.96 -2.65 3.52
N ARG A 202 10.74 -2.12 3.34
CA ARG A 202 10.20 -1.83 2.00
C ARG A 202 10.54 -0.42 1.49
N GLY A 203 11.42 0.32 2.18
CA GLY A 203 11.75 1.72 1.84
C GLY A 203 10.63 2.72 2.16
N ILE A 204 9.69 2.34 3.04
CA ILE A 204 8.54 3.15 3.43
C ILE A 204 8.90 4.02 4.63
N ASN A 205 8.60 5.32 4.56
CA ASN A 205 8.74 6.22 5.70
C ASN A 205 7.51 6.13 6.62
N PHE A 206 7.73 6.29 7.92
CA PHE A 206 6.65 6.29 8.91
C PHE A 206 6.61 7.64 9.63
N TYR A 207 5.41 8.16 9.81
CA TYR A 207 5.17 9.45 10.48
C TYR A 207 4.05 9.32 11.51
N GLN A 208 4.19 10.02 12.63
CA GLN A 208 3.12 10.24 13.59
C GLN A 208 2.50 11.61 13.33
N ILE A 209 1.18 11.66 13.20
CA ILE A 209 0.43 12.92 13.18
C ILE A 209 0.30 13.42 14.61
N GLU A 210 0.60 14.69 14.83
CA GLU A 210 0.57 15.37 16.13
C GLU A 210 -0.13 16.73 16.00
N ARG A 211 -0.63 17.23 17.12
CA ARG A 211 -1.19 18.60 17.20
C ARG A 211 -0.07 19.62 17.36
N ILE A 212 -0.26 20.80 16.78
CA ILE A 212 0.68 21.91 16.98
C ILE A 212 0.15 22.79 18.11
N GLY A 213 0.68 22.62 19.33
CA GLY A 213 0.40 23.46 20.48
C GLY A 213 -1.06 23.85 20.64
N ASN A 214 -1.35 25.15 20.78
CA ASN A 214 -2.69 25.70 20.94
C ASN A 214 -3.35 26.07 19.60
N THR A 215 -3.09 25.35 18.55
CA THR A 215 -3.68 25.58 17.21
C THR A 215 -4.54 24.40 16.79
N TYR A 216 -5.40 24.61 15.80
CA TYR A 216 -6.13 23.54 15.10
C TYR A 216 -5.30 22.89 13.99
N LYS A 217 -3.98 23.09 13.96
CA LYS A 217 -3.10 22.56 12.92
C LYS A 217 -2.44 21.26 13.34
N LEU A 218 -2.25 20.41 12.36
CA LEU A 218 -1.51 19.16 12.48
C LEU A 218 -0.07 19.34 11.98
N LYS A 219 0.82 18.47 12.44
CA LYS A 219 2.16 18.25 11.87
C LYS A 219 2.41 16.76 11.75
N ALA A 220 3.32 16.39 10.88
CA ALA A 220 3.82 15.02 10.73
C ALA A 220 5.24 14.94 11.26
N THR A 221 5.47 14.11 12.28
CA THR A 221 6.77 13.86 12.86
C THR A 221 7.28 12.52 12.35
N LYS A 222 8.43 12.51 11.67
CA LYS A 222 9.04 11.27 11.15
C LYS A 222 9.46 10.39 12.32
N LEU A 223 9.05 9.12 12.26
CA LEU A 223 9.51 8.10 13.20
C LEU A 223 10.88 7.60 12.75
N THR A 224 11.85 7.71 13.62
CA THR A 224 13.19 7.14 13.46
C THR A 224 13.27 5.88 14.30
N PHE A 225 13.82 4.82 13.73
CA PHE A 225 14.05 3.56 14.42
C PHE A 225 15.55 3.38 14.54
N GLU A 226 16.03 3.25 15.76
CA GLU A 226 17.40 2.77 16.00
C GLU A 226 17.40 1.27 15.72
N GLU A 227 17.72 0.90 14.51
CA GLU A 227 17.77 -0.50 14.09
C GLU A 227 19.15 -0.88 13.65
N ASN A 228 19.59 -1.96 14.24
CA ASN A 228 20.82 -2.62 13.83
C ASN A 228 20.62 -3.49 12.58
N TYR A 229 19.50 -3.33 11.84
CA TYR A 229 19.24 -4.09 10.63
C TYR A 229 18.30 -3.38 9.64
N GLU A 230 18.38 -3.79 8.39
CA GLU A 230 17.51 -3.37 7.29
C GLU A 230 17.05 -4.61 6.51
N ILE A 231 15.77 -4.68 6.12
CA ILE A 231 15.30 -5.73 5.21
C ILE A 231 15.58 -5.26 3.78
N VAL A 232 16.50 -5.92 3.08
CA VAL A 232 16.95 -5.52 1.74
C VAL A 232 16.26 -6.26 0.62
N LYS A 233 15.64 -7.41 0.91
CA LYS A 233 14.85 -8.18 -0.06
C LYS A 233 13.75 -8.96 0.67
N VAL A 234 12.54 -8.99 0.10
CA VAL A 234 11.46 -9.88 0.52
C VAL A 234 10.88 -10.56 -0.70
N GLU A 235 10.72 -11.88 -0.63
CA GLU A 235 9.99 -12.66 -1.62
C GLU A 235 8.81 -13.35 -0.95
N HIS A 236 7.61 -12.91 -1.27
CA HIS A 236 6.38 -13.53 -0.79
C HIS A 236 6.02 -14.71 -1.68
N ARG A 237 6.03 -15.91 -1.12
CA ARG A 237 5.56 -17.13 -1.78
C ARG A 237 4.24 -17.60 -1.15
N LEU A 238 3.61 -18.58 -1.76
CA LEU A 238 2.27 -19.04 -1.35
C LEU A 238 2.24 -19.47 0.14
N THR A 239 3.23 -20.21 0.61
CA THR A 239 3.31 -20.81 1.94
C THR A 239 4.43 -20.29 2.83
N VAL A 240 5.47 -19.71 2.24
CA VAL A 240 6.69 -19.28 2.94
C VAL A 240 7.15 -17.95 2.40
N ASP A 241 7.56 -17.04 3.27
CA ASP A 241 8.19 -15.79 2.88
C ASP A 241 9.72 -15.87 3.05
N ASN A 242 10.47 -15.32 2.10
CA ASN A 242 11.94 -15.26 2.17
C ASN A 242 12.37 -13.82 2.46
N TYR A 243 13.09 -13.63 3.55
CA TYR A 243 13.63 -12.34 3.95
C TYR A 243 15.15 -12.34 3.82
N MET A 244 15.70 -11.27 3.24
CA MET A 244 17.13 -10.97 3.30
C MET A 244 17.32 -9.70 4.12
N ILE A 245 18.17 -9.78 5.14
CA ILE A 245 18.36 -8.75 6.15
C ILE A 245 19.80 -8.31 6.17
N LEU A 246 20.05 -7.02 5.98
CA LEU A 246 21.34 -6.38 6.27
C LEU A 246 21.41 -6.10 7.76
N TYR A 247 22.34 -6.75 8.45
CA TYR A 247 22.50 -6.64 9.90
C TYR A 247 23.70 -5.78 10.25
N ASN A 248 23.43 -4.59 10.77
CA ASN A 248 24.44 -3.53 11.00
C ASN A 248 24.99 -3.49 12.44
N ALA A 249 24.53 -4.39 13.34
CA ALA A 249 25.07 -4.43 14.69
C ALA A 249 26.51 -4.95 14.74
N ALA A 250 27.29 -4.41 15.64
CA ALA A 250 28.70 -4.81 15.83
C ALA A 250 28.83 -6.25 16.29
N ASN A 251 27.92 -6.70 17.19
CA ASN A 251 27.94 -8.09 17.69
C ASN A 251 27.10 -8.98 16.77
N LYS A 252 27.75 -10.00 16.23
CA LYS A 252 27.19 -10.98 15.29
C LYS A 252 27.43 -12.44 15.76
N ASP A 253 27.63 -12.63 17.05
CA ASP A 253 27.73 -13.99 17.59
C ASP A 253 26.42 -14.77 17.45
N LYS A 254 26.51 -16.10 17.52
CA LYS A 254 25.38 -17.01 17.32
C LYS A 254 24.20 -16.73 18.24
N ASN A 255 24.44 -16.39 19.50
CA ASN A 255 23.37 -16.13 20.48
C ASN A 255 22.64 -14.83 20.15
N THR A 256 23.38 -13.78 19.79
CA THR A 256 22.84 -12.48 19.37
C THR A 256 21.99 -12.64 18.12
N ILE A 257 22.51 -13.33 17.09
CA ILE A 257 21.78 -13.57 15.84
C ILE A 257 20.56 -14.48 16.08
N SER A 258 20.65 -15.52 16.91
CA SER A 258 19.50 -16.39 17.24
C SER A 258 18.39 -15.61 17.94
N SER A 259 18.74 -14.77 18.92
CA SER A 259 17.79 -13.90 19.61
C SER A 259 17.14 -12.87 18.66
N PHE A 260 17.93 -12.34 17.72
CA PHE A 260 17.41 -11.45 16.68
C PHE A 260 16.42 -12.17 15.77
N VAL A 261 16.75 -13.35 15.25
CA VAL A 261 15.90 -14.17 14.37
C VAL A 261 14.57 -14.52 15.06
N GLU A 262 14.60 -14.91 16.31
CA GLU A 262 13.40 -15.21 17.11
C GLU A 262 12.50 -13.97 17.21
N LYS A 263 13.06 -12.83 17.61
CA LYS A 263 12.32 -11.56 17.71
C LYS A 263 11.77 -11.10 16.37
N PHE A 264 12.55 -11.28 15.29
CA PHE A 264 12.13 -10.91 13.94
C PHE A 264 10.96 -11.77 13.45
N ARG A 265 10.96 -13.08 13.73
CA ARG A 265 9.88 -14.01 13.34
C ARG A 265 8.58 -13.81 14.10
N LYS A 266 8.66 -13.41 15.36
CA LYS A 266 7.49 -13.33 16.26
C LYS A 266 6.29 -12.59 15.70
N PRO A 267 6.45 -11.44 15.00
CA PRO A 267 5.32 -10.70 14.40
C PRO A 267 4.91 -11.21 13.02
N LEU A 268 5.62 -12.17 12.41
CA LEU A 268 5.32 -12.62 11.07
C LEU A 268 4.11 -13.57 11.06
N SER A 269 3.21 -13.36 10.12
CA SER A 269 2.00 -14.18 9.96
C SER A 269 2.23 -15.49 9.21
N LYS A 270 3.36 -15.60 8.47
CA LYS A 270 3.72 -16.78 7.68
C LYS A 270 5.06 -17.35 8.11
N PRO A 271 5.26 -18.68 7.92
CA PRO A 271 6.58 -19.29 8.01
C PRO A 271 7.59 -18.55 7.14
N SER A 272 8.82 -18.40 7.60
CA SER A 272 9.79 -17.56 6.88
C SER A 272 11.20 -18.13 6.89
N ASN A 273 11.88 -18.06 5.73
CA ASN A 273 13.32 -18.18 5.62
C ASN A 273 13.95 -16.80 5.86
N ILE A 274 15.03 -16.78 6.63
CA ILE A 274 15.74 -15.55 6.96
C ILE A 274 17.21 -15.70 6.59
N THR A 275 17.67 -14.87 5.66
CA THR A 275 19.06 -14.73 5.27
C THR A 275 19.60 -13.45 5.89
N ILE A 276 20.71 -13.53 6.62
CA ILE A 276 21.36 -12.38 7.28
C ILE A 276 22.69 -12.13 6.59
N ILE A 277 22.89 -10.90 6.16
CA ILE A 277 24.11 -10.39 5.52
C ILE A 277 24.59 -9.14 6.26
N ASP A 278 25.85 -8.76 6.09
CA ASP A 278 26.39 -7.51 6.63
C ASP A 278 27.05 -6.60 5.56
N ASP A 279 26.87 -6.99 4.29
CA ASP A 279 27.28 -6.18 3.13
C ASP A 279 26.26 -6.34 1.99
N LEU A 280 25.80 -5.23 1.44
CA LEU A 280 24.80 -5.20 0.37
C LEU A 280 25.24 -5.90 -0.91
N ARG A 281 26.54 -6.01 -1.18
CA ARG A 281 27.06 -6.74 -2.35
C ARG A 281 26.65 -8.19 -2.38
N VAL A 282 26.41 -8.80 -1.22
CA VAL A 282 25.93 -10.20 -1.09
C VAL A 282 24.56 -10.38 -1.77
N LYS A 283 23.68 -9.37 -1.73
CA LYS A 283 22.35 -9.41 -2.33
C LYS A 283 22.35 -9.80 -3.81
N ASP A 284 23.35 -9.30 -4.56
CA ASP A 284 23.41 -9.50 -6.01
C ASP A 284 24.11 -10.81 -6.41
N ILE A 285 24.81 -11.44 -5.46
CA ILE A 285 25.63 -12.64 -5.72
C ILE A 285 25.03 -13.93 -5.12
N ILE A 286 24.28 -13.84 -4.02
CA ILE A 286 23.85 -15.01 -3.24
C ILE A 286 23.00 -16.01 -4.05
N ASP A 287 22.22 -15.51 -5.01
CA ASP A 287 21.36 -16.34 -5.87
C ASP A 287 22.09 -16.87 -7.13
N LYS A 288 23.37 -16.49 -7.33
CA LYS A 288 24.16 -16.98 -8.47
C LYS A 288 24.60 -18.44 -8.25
N PRO A 289 24.58 -19.30 -9.28
CA PRO A 289 25.19 -20.61 -9.20
C PRO A 289 26.69 -20.49 -8.90
N ARG A 290 27.21 -21.24 -7.93
CA ARG A 290 28.64 -21.19 -7.54
C ARG A 290 29.61 -21.39 -8.71
N MET A 291 29.22 -22.20 -9.72
CA MET A 291 30.04 -22.51 -10.88
C MET A 291 30.34 -21.30 -11.78
N ILE A 292 29.54 -20.23 -11.68
CA ILE A 292 29.72 -19.00 -12.49
C ILE A 292 30.16 -17.81 -11.64
N MET A 293 30.39 -17.99 -10.35
CA MET A 293 30.89 -16.94 -9.47
C MET A 293 32.39 -16.71 -9.68
N SER A 294 32.81 -15.44 -9.68
CA SER A 294 34.22 -15.09 -9.62
C SER A 294 34.80 -15.40 -8.23
N LEU A 295 36.12 -15.46 -8.13
CA LEU A 295 36.81 -15.64 -6.85
C LEU A 295 36.51 -14.49 -5.88
N GLU A 296 36.35 -13.27 -6.38
CA GLU A 296 35.98 -12.09 -5.59
C GLU A 296 34.55 -12.23 -5.03
N GLU A 297 33.59 -12.70 -5.83
CA GLU A 297 32.20 -12.93 -5.39
C GLU A 297 32.14 -14.04 -4.33
N ILE A 298 32.93 -15.10 -4.47
CA ILE A 298 33.02 -16.17 -3.46
C ILE A 298 33.61 -15.60 -2.15
N ASP A 299 34.65 -14.76 -2.24
CA ASP A 299 35.27 -14.12 -1.07
C ASP A 299 34.26 -13.20 -0.34
N ILE A 300 33.52 -12.37 -1.09
CA ILE A 300 32.46 -11.50 -0.54
C ILE A 300 31.40 -12.36 0.18
N LEU A 301 30.88 -13.42 -0.44
CA LEU A 301 29.91 -14.31 0.18
C LEU A 301 30.45 -14.93 1.47
N SER A 302 31.69 -15.44 1.45
CA SER A 302 32.31 -16.12 2.58
C SER A 302 32.50 -15.19 3.79
N LYS A 303 32.71 -13.90 3.55
CA LYS A 303 32.94 -12.89 4.60
C LYS A 303 31.67 -12.25 5.12
N HIS A 304 30.69 -12.07 4.26
CA HIS A 304 29.55 -11.18 4.47
C HIS A 304 28.17 -11.86 4.52
N TRP A 305 28.08 -13.14 4.19
CA TRP A 305 26.91 -13.95 4.54
C TRP A 305 27.04 -14.35 6.02
N VAL A 306 26.27 -13.72 6.88
CA VAL A 306 26.39 -13.88 8.34
C VAL A 306 25.70 -15.14 8.83
N ALA A 307 24.43 -15.32 8.44
CA ALA A 307 23.64 -16.47 8.91
C ALA A 307 22.43 -16.76 8.00
N TYR A 308 21.88 -17.95 8.22
CA TYR A 308 20.63 -18.40 7.62
C TYR A 308 19.76 -19.11 8.67
N SER A 309 18.44 -18.98 8.55
CA SER A 309 17.48 -19.71 9.36
C SER A 309 16.27 -20.11 8.52
N SER A 310 15.94 -21.39 8.50
CA SER A 310 14.91 -21.96 7.65
C SER A 310 13.53 -21.93 8.33
N PHE A 311 12.47 -21.98 7.55
CA PHE A 311 11.09 -22.03 8.02
C PHE A 311 10.72 -23.36 8.69
N ASP A 312 11.34 -24.48 8.28
CA ASP A 312 11.12 -25.82 8.80
C ASP A 312 11.92 -26.14 10.06
N ALA A 313 12.95 -25.33 10.36
CA ALA A 313 13.73 -25.39 11.58
C ALA A 313 13.85 -23.97 12.21
N PRO A 314 12.75 -23.36 12.66
CA PRO A 314 12.69 -21.94 13.00
C PRO A 314 13.55 -21.54 14.22
N THR A 315 13.93 -22.49 15.05
CA THR A 315 14.85 -22.28 16.20
C THR A 315 16.31 -22.46 15.83
N ALA A 316 16.60 -23.06 14.67
CA ALA A 316 17.97 -23.27 14.21
C ALA A 316 18.49 -22.05 13.43
N VAL A 317 19.70 -21.64 13.75
CA VAL A 317 20.44 -20.61 13.03
C VAL A 317 21.79 -21.17 12.62
N TRP A 318 22.04 -21.19 11.32
CA TRP A 318 23.32 -21.60 10.73
C TRP A 318 24.16 -20.36 10.45
N MET A 319 25.33 -20.30 11.06
CA MET A 319 26.30 -19.20 10.87
C MET A 319 27.20 -19.49 9.67
N TYR A 320 27.60 -18.41 8.95
CA TYR A 320 28.50 -18.49 7.79
C TYR A 320 29.65 -17.46 7.94
N PRO A 321 30.92 -17.85 7.74
CA PRO A 321 31.39 -19.23 7.92
C PRO A 321 31.13 -19.68 9.36
N GLU A 322 31.16 -20.96 9.65
CA GLU A 322 31.01 -21.46 11.03
C GLU A 322 32.00 -20.71 11.94
N ARG A 323 31.48 -19.79 12.73
CA ARG A 323 32.25 -18.91 13.63
C ARG A 323 32.00 -19.31 15.08
#